data_221ee1df59b946e3aeccb07f0dd25770
#
_entry.id   221ee1df59b946e3aeccb07f0dd25770
#
_cell.length_a   1.000
_cell.length_b   1.000
_cell.length_c   1.000
_cell.angle_alpha   90.00
_cell.angle_beta   90.00
_cell.angle_gamma   90.00
#
_symmetry.space_group_name_H-M   'P 1'
#
loop_
_entity.id
_entity.type
_entity.pdbx_description
1 polymer ?
#
loop_
_entity_poly.entity_id
_entity_poly.type
_entity_poly.pdbx_seq_one_letter_code
_entity_poly.pdbx_strand_id
1 'polypeptide(L)'
;MPRHDWWSKEFQKMVVLGESTVEGGWWTASASERWADILANLINQCQRTPMQYVNKGIGANAISPRSPGYAASRKPSALERYAEDVIAQKPDLFILCYGLNDMRAGMPLNDFIDDMRTIVTDVRNACAPLIILTTIYYMTGWKSYPPYDRGSVALTEEFNRAIKALAEEQQCLVADVWDAEGQADWL
;
A
#
# COMPACT_ATOMS: atom_id res chain seq x y z
N MET A 1 -12.70 -17.13 13.95
CA MET A 1 -12.85 -15.77 14.51
C MET A 1 -13.75 -14.98 13.59
N PRO A 2 -14.56 -14.01 14.07
CA PRO A 2 -15.35 -13.20 13.17
C PRO A 2 -14.43 -12.42 12.24
N ARG A 3 -14.79 -12.35 10.96
CA ARG A 3 -14.10 -11.51 9.97
C ARG A 3 -14.16 -10.05 10.40
N HIS A 4 -13.03 -9.35 10.37
CA HIS A 4 -12.94 -7.92 10.66
C HIS A 4 -13.18 -7.04 9.41
N ASP A 5 -13.91 -7.55 8.43
CA ASP A 5 -14.32 -6.84 7.21
C ASP A 5 -15.61 -6.02 7.40
N TRP A 6 -16.12 -5.96 8.64
CA TRP A 6 -17.28 -5.18 8.98
C TRP A 6 -16.91 -4.04 9.93
N TRP A 7 -17.11 -2.81 9.48
CA TRP A 7 -16.93 -1.60 10.26
C TRP A 7 -18.29 -0.92 10.50
N SER A 8 -18.68 -0.75 11.74
CA SER A 8 -20.01 -0.23 12.11
C SER A 8 -20.03 1.25 12.50
N LYS A 9 -18.88 1.93 12.38
CA LYS A 9 -18.71 3.33 12.78
C LYS A 9 -18.25 4.16 11.59
N GLU A 10 -18.51 5.49 11.65
CA GLU A 10 -17.87 6.44 10.75
C GLU A 10 -16.36 6.47 11.02
N PHE A 11 -15.55 6.57 9.98
CA PHE A 11 -14.10 6.72 10.12
C PHE A 11 -13.75 8.11 10.61
N GLN A 12 -12.84 8.18 11.56
CA GLN A 12 -12.31 9.44 12.11
C GLN A 12 -11.00 9.82 11.43
N LYS A 13 -10.14 8.85 11.14
CA LYS A 13 -8.83 9.09 10.53
C LYS A 13 -8.40 7.94 9.63
N MET A 14 -8.16 8.27 8.37
CA MET A 14 -7.52 7.39 7.39
C MET A 14 -6.04 7.74 7.25
N VAL A 15 -5.17 6.73 7.34
CA VAL A 15 -3.75 6.85 6.99
C VAL A 15 -3.46 5.91 5.83
N VAL A 16 -2.81 6.42 4.79
CA VAL A 16 -2.34 5.63 3.65
C VAL A 16 -0.82 5.65 3.63
N LEU A 17 -0.20 4.51 3.87
CA LEU A 17 1.24 4.30 3.80
C LEU A 17 1.59 3.63 2.49
N GLY A 18 2.50 4.23 1.71
CA GLY A 18 2.83 3.68 0.41
C GLY A 18 4.01 4.34 -0.28
N GLU A 19 4.15 4.03 -1.54
CA GLU A 19 5.20 4.51 -2.42
C GLU A 19 4.70 5.63 -3.36
N SER A 20 5.31 5.81 -4.54
CA SER A 20 5.00 6.91 -5.47
C SER A 20 3.54 6.97 -5.90
N THR A 21 2.87 5.85 -6.02
CA THR A 21 1.44 5.79 -6.38
C THR A 21 0.54 6.39 -5.31
N VAL A 22 0.98 6.43 -4.06
CA VAL A 22 0.29 7.10 -2.94
C VAL A 22 0.74 8.56 -2.83
N GLU A 23 2.05 8.84 -2.96
CA GLU A 23 2.58 10.22 -2.92
C GLU A 23 1.96 11.09 -4.01
N GLY A 24 1.68 10.50 -5.17
CA GLY A 24 1.41 11.22 -6.40
C GLY A 24 2.71 11.73 -7.03
N GLY A 25 2.65 12.17 -8.27
CA GLY A 25 3.83 12.62 -8.99
C GLY A 25 3.46 13.54 -10.15
N TRP A 26 4.35 13.66 -11.11
CA TRP A 26 4.15 14.49 -12.30
C TRP A 26 2.93 14.08 -13.15
N TRP A 27 2.41 12.88 -12.94
CA TRP A 27 1.18 12.36 -13.58
C TRP A 27 -0.12 12.81 -12.88
N THR A 28 -0.03 13.49 -11.74
CA THR A 28 -1.17 14.12 -11.07
C THR A 28 -0.99 15.62 -11.08
N ALA A 29 -1.93 16.37 -11.67
CA ALA A 29 -1.82 17.83 -11.75
C ALA A 29 -1.99 18.48 -10.37
N SER A 30 -2.69 17.81 -9.46
CA SER A 30 -2.92 18.30 -8.10
C SER A 30 -3.06 17.17 -7.08
N ALA A 31 -2.99 17.48 -5.80
CA ALA A 31 -3.22 16.52 -4.75
C ALA A 31 -4.62 15.87 -4.87
N SER A 32 -5.64 16.61 -5.27
CA SER A 32 -7.01 16.11 -5.41
C SER A 32 -7.19 15.05 -6.52
N GLU A 33 -6.19 14.84 -7.36
CA GLU A 33 -6.19 13.80 -8.40
C GLU A 33 -5.51 12.50 -7.95
N ARG A 34 -4.91 12.47 -6.76
CA ARG A 34 -4.36 11.25 -6.20
C ARG A 34 -5.50 10.31 -5.83
N TRP A 35 -5.36 9.04 -6.15
CA TRP A 35 -6.41 8.06 -5.84
C TRP A 35 -6.79 8.04 -4.35
N ALA A 36 -5.81 8.20 -3.45
CA ALA A 36 -6.05 8.19 -2.01
C ALA A 36 -6.80 9.45 -1.52
N ASP A 37 -6.56 10.61 -2.15
CA ASP A 37 -7.33 11.85 -1.89
C ASP A 37 -8.76 11.72 -2.43
N ILE A 38 -8.93 11.11 -3.62
CA ILE A 38 -10.26 10.80 -4.19
C ILE A 38 -11.03 9.86 -3.27
N LEU A 39 -10.38 8.78 -2.78
CA LEU A 39 -10.99 7.85 -1.85
C LEU A 39 -11.43 8.54 -0.55
N ALA A 40 -10.57 9.40 0.03
CA ALA A 40 -10.91 10.17 1.22
C ALA A 40 -12.14 11.05 1.00
N ASN A 41 -12.23 11.72 -0.16
CA ASN A 41 -13.37 12.53 -0.52
C ASN A 41 -14.65 11.70 -0.70
N LEU A 42 -14.57 10.52 -1.32
CA LEU A 42 -15.71 9.62 -1.49
C LEU A 42 -16.22 9.10 -0.13
N ILE A 43 -15.32 8.71 0.77
CA ILE A 43 -15.70 8.30 2.13
C ILE A 43 -16.40 9.45 2.85
N ASN A 44 -15.85 10.67 2.77
CA ASN A 44 -16.44 11.84 3.42
C ASN A 44 -17.82 12.22 2.87
N GLN A 45 -18.13 11.86 1.63
CA GLN A 45 -19.48 12.03 1.08
C GLN A 45 -20.49 10.99 1.62
N CYS A 46 -20.00 9.86 2.14
CA CYS A 46 -20.82 8.76 2.65
C CYS A 46 -20.99 8.79 4.17
N GLN A 47 -20.39 9.74 4.88
CA GLN A 47 -20.47 9.84 6.34
C GLN A 47 -20.85 11.28 6.77
N ARG A 48 -21.30 11.43 8.02
CA ARG A 48 -21.80 12.71 8.54
C ARG A 48 -20.67 13.64 8.99
N THR A 49 -19.62 13.04 9.58
CA THR A 49 -18.48 13.79 10.10
C THR A 49 -17.29 13.58 9.18
N PRO A 50 -16.69 14.65 8.63
CA PRO A 50 -15.51 14.52 7.78
C PRO A 50 -14.36 13.84 8.50
N MET A 51 -13.79 12.83 7.86
CA MET A 51 -12.61 12.08 8.31
C MET A 51 -11.33 12.90 8.07
N GLN A 52 -10.37 12.82 8.99
CA GLN A 52 -9.02 13.28 8.72
C GLN A 52 -8.33 12.29 7.76
N TYR A 53 -7.65 12.81 6.77
CA TYR A 53 -6.84 12.02 5.84
C TYR A 53 -5.37 12.40 5.93
N VAL A 54 -4.50 11.38 6.01
CA VAL A 54 -3.04 11.53 6.08
C VAL A 54 -2.40 10.70 5.00
N ASN A 55 -1.79 11.36 4.00
CA ASN A 55 -1.00 10.72 2.97
C ASN A 55 0.44 10.53 3.45
N LYS A 56 0.91 9.31 3.49
CA LYS A 56 2.27 8.90 3.85
C LYS A 56 2.96 8.15 2.70
N GLY A 57 2.64 8.54 1.47
CA GLY A 57 3.34 8.11 0.27
C GLY A 57 4.72 8.73 0.15
N ILE A 58 5.71 7.96 -0.29
CA ILE A 58 7.07 8.43 -0.62
C ILE A 58 7.51 7.76 -1.93
N GLY A 59 7.84 8.56 -2.94
CA GLY A 59 8.27 8.07 -4.25
C GLY A 59 9.55 7.24 -4.19
N ALA A 60 9.63 6.19 -5.02
CA ALA A 60 10.71 5.23 -5.08
C ALA A 60 11.03 4.54 -3.73
N ASN A 61 10.05 4.48 -2.82
CA ASN A 61 10.24 3.92 -1.48
C ASN A 61 10.25 2.39 -1.51
N ALA A 62 11.00 1.81 -0.60
CA ALA A 62 11.04 0.37 -0.35
C ALA A 62 10.29 0.03 0.93
N ILE A 63 9.77 -1.20 1.04
CA ILE A 63 9.10 -1.67 2.25
C ILE A 63 10.08 -1.78 3.42
N SER A 64 11.32 -2.22 3.16
CA SER A 64 12.34 -2.42 4.19
C SER A 64 13.76 -2.23 3.67
N PRO A 65 14.77 -2.15 4.56
CA PRO A 65 16.17 -2.15 4.18
C PRO A 65 16.64 -3.45 3.49
N ARG A 66 15.87 -4.54 3.57
CA ARG A 66 16.15 -5.80 2.86
C ARG A 66 15.89 -5.71 1.36
N SER A 67 15.09 -4.74 0.93
CA SER A 67 14.82 -4.52 -0.50
C SER A 67 16.07 -4.04 -1.22
N PRO A 68 16.44 -4.63 -2.37
CA PRO A 68 17.56 -4.12 -3.18
C PRO A 68 17.35 -2.68 -3.67
N GLY A 69 16.11 -2.20 -3.71
CA GLY A 69 15.75 -0.82 -4.05
C GLY A 69 16.02 0.19 -2.94
N TYR A 70 16.22 -0.26 -1.70
CA TYR A 70 16.36 0.63 -0.54
C TYR A 70 17.50 1.62 -0.66
N ALA A 71 18.72 1.13 -0.97
CA ALA A 71 19.89 2.00 -1.13
C ALA A 71 19.74 3.01 -2.28
N ALA A 72 19.01 2.65 -3.34
CA ALA A 72 18.75 3.53 -4.47
C ALA A 72 17.75 4.62 -4.13
N SER A 73 16.76 4.33 -3.28
CA SER A 73 15.74 5.29 -2.87
C SER A 73 16.30 6.43 -2.01
N ARG A 74 17.32 6.14 -1.19
CA ARG A 74 17.90 7.07 -0.20
C ARG A 74 16.86 7.68 0.76
N LYS A 75 15.79 6.96 1.05
CA LYS A 75 14.66 7.39 1.86
C LYS A 75 14.35 6.33 2.91
N PRO A 76 13.91 6.70 4.11
CA PRO A 76 13.51 5.72 5.11
C PRO A 76 12.43 4.77 4.55
N SER A 77 12.62 3.47 4.74
CA SER A 77 11.67 2.44 4.32
C SER A 77 10.38 2.47 5.14
N ALA A 78 9.37 1.72 4.70
CA ALA A 78 8.15 1.59 5.46
C ALA A 78 8.41 1.06 6.88
N LEU A 79 9.26 0.03 7.03
CA LEU A 79 9.61 -0.55 8.35
C LEU A 79 10.34 0.42 9.29
N GLU A 80 11.01 1.43 8.76
CA GLU A 80 11.71 2.42 9.60
C GLU A 80 10.78 3.54 10.06
N ARG A 81 9.64 3.75 9.37
CA ARG A 81 8.80 4.92 9.58
C ARG A 81 7.34 4.62 9.98
N TYR A 82 6.84 3.40 9.85
CA TYR A 82 5.42 3.10 10.13
C TYR A 82 5.00 3.41 11.57
N ALA A 83 5.91 3.33 12.54
CA ALA A 83 5.59 3.68 13.92
C ALA A 83 5.20 5.16 14.06
N GLU A 84 5.96 6.08 13.43
CA GLU A 84 5.68 7.51 13.45
C GLU A 84 4.58 7.88 12.46
N ASP A 85 4.66 7.33 11.25
CA ASP A 85 3.77 7.69 10.14
C ASP A 85 2.37 7.11 10.28
N VAL A 86 2.20 5.98 10.96
CA VAL A 86 0.92 5.28 11.10
C VAL A 86 0.50 5.16 12.56
N ILE A 87 1.29 4.48 13.41
CA ILE A 87 0.87 4.19 14.79
C ILE A 87 0.68 5.47 15.60
N ALA A 88 1.59 6.42 15.50
CA ALA A 88 1.47 7.72 16.20
C ALA A 88 0.26 8.53 15.73
N GLN A 89 -0.23 8.30 14.51
CA GLN A 89 -1.44 8.95 13.96
C GLN A 89 -2.73 8.35 14.51
N LYS A 90 -2.70 7.13 15.07
CA LYS A 90 -3.86 6.40 15.62
C LYS A 90 -5.02 6.31 14.61
N PRO A 91 -4.82 5.74 13.41
CA PRO A 91 -5.88 5.58 12.43
C PRO A 91 -6.95 4.59 12.90
N ASP A 92 -8.16 4.77 12.41
CA ASP A 92 -9.21 3.73 12.43
C ASP A 92 -9.44 3.13 11.04
N LEU A 93 -8.85 3.73 9.99
CA LEU A 93 -8.71 3.15 8.66
C LEU A 93 -7.25 3.26 8.21
N PHE A 94 -6.62 2.12 7.96
CA PHE A 94 -5.24 2.05 7.49
C PHE A 94 -5.16 1.32 6.14
N ILE A 95 -4.48 1.94 5.16
CA ILE A 95 -4.23 1.34 3.85
C ILE A 95 -2.73 1.20 3.67
N LEU A 96 -2.27 -0.02 3.36
CA LEU A 96 -0.87 -0.34 3.05
C LEU A 96 -0.73 -0.66 1.57
N CYS A 97 0.03 0.18 0.85
CA CYS A 97 0.20 0.13 -0.60
C CYS A 97 1.69 0.06 -0.95
N TYR A 98 2.25 -1.16 -0.98
CA TYR A 98 3.64 -1.45 -1.31
C TYR A 98 3.76 -2.66 -2.22
N GLY A 99 4.93 -2.79 -2.86
CA GLY A 99 5.34 -3.97 -3.58
C GLY A 99 5.86 -3.72 -4.99
N LEU A 100 5.42 -2.66 -5.66
CA LEU A 100 5.86 -2.38 -7.03
C LEU A 100 7.39 -2.18 -7.11
N ASN A 101 7.94 -1.32 -6.25
CA ASN A 101 9.38 -1.05 -6.25
C ASN A 101 10.17 -2.25 -5.73
N ASP A 102 9.68 -2.92 -4.70
CA ASP A 102 10.34 -4.07 -4.09
C ASP A 102 10.41 -5.25 -5.08
N MET A 103 9.30 -5.56 -5.73
CA MET A 103 9.21 -6.58 -6.77
C MET A 103 10.13 -6.25 -7.94
N ARG A 104 10.08 -5.02 -8.47
CA ARG A 104 10.93 -4.59 -9.59
C ARG A 104 12.41 -4.57 -9.24
N ALA A 105 12.75 -4.33 -7.97
CA ALA A 105 14.13 -4.42 -7.49
C ALA A 105 14.61 -5.86 -7.26
N GLY A 106 13.71 -6.85 -7.34
CA GLY A 106 14.02 -8.26 -7.15
C GLY A 106 14.13 -8.64 -5.67
N MET A 107 13.35 -8.01 -4.80
CA MET A 107 13.25 -8.43 -3.41
C MET A 107 12.67 -9.85 -3.33
N PRO A 108 13.24 -10.75 -2.51
CA PRO A 108 12.64 -12.06 -2.30
C PRO A 108 11.21 -11.94 -1.76
N LEU A 109 10.28 -12.68 -2.36
CA LEU A 109 8.86 -12.62 -2.02
C LEU A 109 8.58 -12.88 -0.54
N ASN A 110 9.24 -13.88 0.04
CA ASN A 110 9.06 -14.21 1.46
C ASN A 110 9.49 -13.04 2.37
N ASP A 111 10.63 -12.40 2.05
CA ASP A 111 11.11 -11.24 2.80
C ASP A 111 10.12 -10.08 2.74
N PHE A 112 9.55 -9.81 1.56
CA PHE A 112 8.54 -8.78 1.35
C PHE A 112 7.27 -9.06 2.18
N ILE A 113 6.77 -10.28 2.15
CA ILE A 113 5.55 -10.68 2.89
C ILE A 113 5.79 -10.66 4.41
N ASP A 114 6.98 -11.04 4.88
CA ASP A 114 7.31 -10.96 6.31
C ASP A 114 7.36 -9.51 6.80
N ASP A 115 7.88 -8.60 5.98
CA ASP A 115 7.90 -7.17 6.30
C ASP A 115 6.49 -6.57 6.32
N MET A 116 5.64 -6.90 5.33
CA MET A 116 4.23 -6.51 5.35
C MET A 116 3.51 -7.04 6.58
N ARG A 117 3.72 -8.32 6.92
CA ARG A 117 3.13 -8.97 8.10
C ARG A 117 3.51 -8.24 9.38
N THR A 118 4.77 -7.83 9.51
CA THR A 118 5.27 -7.07 10.65
C THR A 118 4.50 -5.75 10.79
N ILE A 119 4.42 -4.95 9.73
CA ILE A 119 3.70 -3.67 9.74
C ILE A 119 2.22 -3.88 10.11
N VAL A 120 1.55 -4.84 9.48
CA VAL A 120 0.12 -5.14 9.72
C VAL A 120 -0.12 -5.54 11.16
N THR A 121 0.71 -6.44 11.69
CA THR A 121 0.59 -6.96 13.05
C THR A 121 0.77 -5.85 14.09
N ASP A 122 1.82 -5.04 13.94
CA ASP A 122 2.15 -3.98 14.89
C ASP A 122 1.11 -2.86 14.87
N VAL A 123 0.67 -2.44 13.68
CA VAL A 123 -0.39 -1.43 13.55
C VAL A 123 -1.71 -1.93 14.14
N ARG A 124 -2.07 -3.20 13.89
CA ARG A 124 -3.27 -3.81 14.49
C ARG A 124 -3.20 -3.84 16.00
N ASN A 125 -2.07 -4.26 16.57
CA ASN A 125 -1.89 -4.36 18.02
C ASN A 125 -1.94 -2.97 18.68
N ALA A 126 -1.42 -1.95 18.02
CA ALA A 126 -1.34 -0.59 18.57
C ALA A 126 -2.64 0.21 18.42
N CYS A 127 -3.36 0.07 17.31
CA CYS A 127 -4.46 0.97 16.93
C CYS A 127 -5.78 0.24 16.65
N ALA A 128 -5.75 -1.07 16.35
CA ALA A 128 -6.89 -1.88 15.94
C ALA A 128 -7.74 -1.26 14.81
N PRO A 129 -7.15 -0.71 13.74
CA PRO A 129 -7.89 -0.12 12.63
C PRO A 129 -8.51 -1.19 11.73
N LEU A 130 -9.45 -0.77 10.86
CA LEU A 130 -9.73 -1.51 9.65
C LEU A 130 -8.50 -1.41 8.74
N ILE A 131 -7.95 -2.55 8.30
CA ILE A 131 -6.74 -2.60 7.47
C ILE A 131 -7.12 -3.07 6.06
N ILE A 132 -6.64 -2.33 5.07
CA ILE A 132 -6.77 -2.68 3.64
C ILE A 132 -5.37 -2.85 3.06
N LEU A 133 -5.10 -4.00 2.44
CA LEU A 133 -3.92 -4.22 1.62
C LEU A 133 -4.29 -4.00 0.14
N THR A 134 -3.45 -3.30 -0.60
CA THR A 134 -3.65 -3.17 -2.05
C THR A 134 -2.81 -4.18 -2.80
N THR A 135 -3.33 -4.75 -3.88
CA THR A 135 -2.48 -5.43 -4.86
C THR A 135 -1.66 -4.42 -5.65
N ILE A 136 -0.57 -4.88 -6.24
CA ILE A 136 0.21 -4.12 -7.22
C ILE A 136 -0.62 -4.02 -8.49
N TYR A 137 -0.74 -2.83 -9.06
CA TYR A 137 -1.49 -2.59 -10.27
C TYR A 137 -0.84 -3.23 -11.51
N TYR A 138 -1.62 -3.44 -12.56
CA TYR A 138 -1.14 -3.95 -13.84
C TYR A 138 -0.34 -2.88 -14.58
N MET A 139 0.75 -3.28 -15.20
CA MET A 139 1.51 -2.43 -16.11
C MET A 139 2.21 -3.28 -17.17
N THR A 140 2.39 -2.72 -18.35
CA THR A 140 3.06 -3.36 -19.48
C THR A 140 4.49 -2.85 -19.69
N GLY A 141 4.80 -1.69 -19.21
CA GLY A 141 6.07 -1.00 -19.40
C GLY A 141 7.16 -1.41 -18.40
N TRP A 142 7.66 -2.65 -18.47
CA TRP A 142 8.69 -3.14 -17.54
C TRP A 142 10.10 -2.61 -17.80
N LYS A 143 10.31 -1.86 -18.88
CA LYS A 143 11.60 -1.23 -19.14
C LYS A 143 11.90 -0.17 -18.09
N SER A 144 12.97 -0.37 -17.34
CA SER A 144 13.39 0.50 -16.25
C SER A 144 14.91 0.47 -16.15
N TYR A 145 15.45 1.10 -15.14
CA TYR A 145 16.89 1.15 -14.84
C TYR A 145 17.18 0.38 -13.55
N PRO A 146 18.40 -0.17 -13.40
CA PRO A 146 18.78 -0.82 -12.14
C PRO A 146 18.63 0.12 -10.93
N PRO A 147 18.13 -0.42 -9.79
CA PRO A 147 17.80 -1.82 -9.53
C PRO A 147 16.36 -2.23 -9.92
N TYR A 148 15.54 -1.35 -10.52
CA TYR A 148 14.13 -1.55 -10.78
C TYR A 148 13.82 -2.19 -12.16
N ASP A 149 14.69 -3.04 -12.65
CA ASP A 149 14.64 -3.64 -13.99
C ASP A 149 14.32 -5.13 -14.00
N ARG A 150 13.94 -5.69 -12.84
CA ARG A 150 13.66 -7.12 -12.66
C ARG A 150 12.16 -7.47 -12.66
N GLY A 151 11.29 -6.47 -12.88
CA GLY A 151 9.84 -6.68 -12.88
C GLY A 151 9.35 -7.51 -14.07
N SER A 152 8.23 -8.20 -13.86
CA SER A 152 7.48 -8.89 -14.92
C SER A 152 6.02 -9.08 -14.50
N VAL A 153 5.15 -9.33 -15.48
CA VAL A 153 3.74 -9.68 -15.21
C VAL A 153 3.64 -10.90 -14.30
N ALA A 154 4.37 -11.96 -14.61
CA ALA A 154 4.35 -13.19 -13.81
C ALA A 154 4.80 -12.97 -12.36
N LEU A 155 5.85 -12.16 -12.15
CA LEU A 155 6.32 -11.83 -10.81
C LEU A 155 5.30 -10.96 -10.06
N THR A 156 4.63 -10.03 -10.75
CA THR A 156 3.56 -9.23 -10.15
C THR A 156 2.40 -10.11 -9.69
N GLU A 157 2.00 -11.11 -10.50
CA GLU A 157 0.97 -12.09 -10.12
C GLU A 157 1.36 -12.90 -8.88
N GLU A 158 2.65 -13.28 -8.76
CA GLU A 158 3.14 -13.98 -7.56
C GLU A 158 3.03 -13.11 -6.32
N PHE A 159 3.49 -11.87 -6.39
CA PHE A 159 3.38 -10.91 -5.29
C PHE A 159 1.92 -10.66 -4.92
N ASN A 160 1.05 -10.45 -5.90
CA ASN A 160 -0.37 -10.20 -5.66
C ASN A 160 -1.09 -11.40 -5.02
N ARG A 161 -0.77 -12.64 -5.44
CA ARG A 161 -1.28 -13.84 -4.76
C ARG A 161 -0.83 -13.90 -3.31
N ALA A 162 0.43 -13.57 -3.03
CA ALA A 162 0.96 -13.59 -1.68
C ALA A 162 0.38 -12.46 -0.80
N ILE A 163 0.14 -11.26 -1.35
CA ILE A 163 -0.56 -10.16 -0.66
C ILE A 163 -1.99 -10.59 -0.29
N LYS A 164 -2.73 -11.21 -1.22
CA LYS A 164 -4.09 -11.72 -0.95
C LYS A 164 -4.08 -12.80 0.13
N ALA A 165 -3.12 -13.74 0.09
CA ALA A 165 -2.98 -14.78 1.11
C ALA A 165 -2.64 -14.18 2.49
N LEU A 166 -1.75 -13.17 2.56
CA LEU A 166 -1.45 -12.44 3.78
C LEU A 166 -2.69 -11.72 4.32
N ALA A 167 -3.47 -11.10 3.44
CA ALA A 167 -4.69 -10.41 3.85
C ALA A 167 -5.69 -11.40 4.46
N GLU A 168 -5.85 -12.58 3.91
CA GLU A 168 -6.70 -13.63 4.47
C GLU A 168 -6.14 -14.13 5.81
N GLU A 169 -4.84 -14.44 5.89
CA GLU A 169 -4.14 -14.82 7.12
C GLU A 169 -4.35 -13.80 8.23
N GLN A 170 -4.16 -12.53 7.90
CA GLN A 170 -4.23 -11.42 8.83
C GLN A 170 -5.63 -10.82 8.97
N GLN A 171 -6.66 -11.36 8.32
CA GLN A 171 -8.04 -10.82 8.35
C GLN A 171 -8.10 -9.33 7.96
N CYS A 172 -7.37 -8.96 6.92
CA CYS A 172 -7.44 -7.66 6.28
C CYS A 172 -8.40 -7.67 5.09
N LEU A 173 -8.90 -6.52 4.70
CA LEU A 173 -9.52 -6.34 3.40
C LEU A 173 -8.45 -6.27 2.29
N VAL A 174 -8.85 -6.60 1.07
CA VAL A 174 -8.02 -6.42 -0.13
C VAL A 174 -8.70 -5.45 -1.09
N ALA A 175 -7.97 -4.44 -1.51
CA ALA A 175 -8.31 -3.69 -2.71
C ALA A 175 -7.54 -4.32 -3.88
N ASP A 176 -8.22 -5.17 -4.65
CA ASP A 176 -7.63 -5.88 -5.78
C ASP A 176 -7.58 -4.98 -7.01
N VAL A 177 -6.58 -4.08 -7.02
CA VAL A 177 -6.37 -3.12 -8.09
C VAL A 177 -6.04 -3.83 -9.40
N TRP A 178 -5.22 -4.90 -9.32
CA TRP A 178 -4.84 -5.72 -10.46
C TRP A 178 -6.04 -6.29 -11.22
N ASP A 179 -6.99 -6.87 -10.49
CA ASP A 179 -8.18 -7.46 -11.09
C ASP A 179 -9.15 -6.38 -11.59
N ALA A 180 -9.27 -5.27 -10.85
CA ALA A 180 -10.15 -4.16 -11.20
C ALA A 180 -9.74 -3.44 -12.49
N GLU A 181 -8.43 -3.39 -12.80
CA GLU A 181 -7.91 -2.82 -14.05
C GLU A 181 -8.13 -3.73 -15.27
N GLY A 182 -8.41 -5.02 -15.04
CA GLY A 182 -8.75 -5.98 -16.10
C GLY A 182 -7.59 -6.33 -17.03
N GLN A 183 -6.34 -6.05 -16.66
CA GLN A 183 -5.14 -6.37 -17.43
C GLN A 183 -5.18 -5.86 -18.88
N ALA A 184 -5.72 -4.68 -19.07
CA ALA A 184 -5.88 -4.10 -20.39
C ALA A 184 -4.52 -3.64 -20.98
N ASP A 185 -4.23 -3.99 -22.23
CA ASP A 185 -2.93 -3.75 -22.88
C ASP A 185 -2.55 -2.26 -23.02
N TRP A 186 -3.49 -1.37 -22.79
CA TRP A 186 -3.25 0.09 -22.86
C TRP A 186 -2.97 0.76 -21.51
N LEU A 187 -2.89 0.00 -20.42
CA LEU A 187 -2.56 0.48 -19.09
C LEU A 187 -1.07 0.57 -18.84
#